data_952f1056599673baae291abcd092542d
#
_entry.id   952f1056599673baae291abcd092542d
#
_cell.length_a   1.000
_cell.length_b   1.000
_cell.length_c   1.000
_cell.angle_alpha   90.00
_cell.angle_beta   90.00
_cell.angle_gamma   90.00
#
_symmetry.space_group_name_H-M   'P 1'
#
loop_
_entity.id
_entity.type
_entity.pdbx_description
1 polymer ?
#
loop_
_entity_poly.entity_id
_entity_poly.type
_entity_poly.pdbx_seq_one_letter_code
_entity_poly.pdbx_strand_id
1 'polypeptide(L)'
;MREGFIMRAALLFEKDDVRLVDIPIPTIGSKEVLLQVKAAKVCPTDIRKYRLGLKDHSVRNLPMNLCHEWTGDVVDVGAEVANIKKGMRLVGMGFVGNAEYAKIESRFLETSSPFRVVELPPSVSYEEGTFIVPLSENMHGVLDQAGCKFGDFIVIVGAGHMGLMQVSVAKWTGATVIATDINESRLELAREFGADYTLNPAKQNIVEEVRKITGGSMADCSMATVGSPVVIKQAIDVTRNSARICIFGGAPAGTIMQFDPNDVHYTEKILIGCESTGVPPNRHPEKRAQALQHIMRKRIPLEKIMTIMPLTDIVKAYEMIEKQQIHTAVLKP
;
A
#
# COMPACT_ATOMS: atom_id res chain seq x y z
N MET A 1 33.84 11.25 -1.35
CA MET A 1 34.33 9.88 -1.12
C MET A 1 34.04 9.51 0.33
N ARG A 2 33.19 8.54 0.57
CA ARG A 2 32.88 8.02 1.92
C ARG A 2 33.27 6.53 2.00
N GLU A 3 34.42 6.18 1.40
CA GLU A 3 34.99 4.84 1.50
C GLU A 3 35.35 4.54 2.95
N GLY A 4 34.85 3.43 3.48
CA GLY A 4 35.16 2.99 4.85
C GLY A 4 34.11 3.34 5.91
N PHE A 5 33.08 4.13 5.61
CA PHE A 5 31.99 4.35 6.56
C PHE A 5 30.99 3.18 6.54
N ILE A 6 30.60 2.72 7.71
CA ILE A 6 29.61 1.65 7.88
C ILE A 6 28.25 2.24 8.21
N MET A 7 27.18 1.49 7.90
CA MET A 7 25.80 1.79 8.24
C MET A 7 25.10 0.54 8.76
N ARG A 8 24.06 0.74 9.54
CA ARG A 8 23.18 -0.36 9.97
C ARG A 8 22.13 -0.64 8.90
N ALA A 9 21.85 -1.92 8.70
CA ALA A 9 20.78 -2.40 7.86
C ALA A 9 20.11 -3.61 8.49
N ALA A 10 18.80 -3.77 8.30
CA ALA A 10 18.07 -4.97 8.65
C ALA A 10 17.82 -5.77 7.37
N LEU A 11 18.52 -6.90 7.22
CA LEU A 11 18.47 -7.74 6.03
C LEU A 11 17.81 -9.08 6.32
N LEU A 12 16.99 -9.54 5.39
CA LEU A 12 16.43 -10.89 5.37
C LEU A 12 17.50 -11.86 4.85
N PHE A 13 17.96 -12.81 5.69
CA PHE A 13 18.96 -13.82 5.34
C PHE A 13 18.34 -15.14 4.89
N GLU A 14 17.23 -15.51 5.53
CA GLU A 14 16.40 -16.64 5.15
C GLU A 14 14.98 -16.47 5.72
N LYS A 15 14.13 -17.45 5.51
CA LYS A 15 12.78 -17.47 6.07
C LYS A 15 12.83 -17.24 7.59
N ASP A 16 12.03 -16.27 8.07
CA ASP A 16 11.89 -15.89 9.48
C ASP A 16 13.20 -15.38 10.14
N ASP A 17 14.21 -15.00 9.33
CA ASP A 17 15.51 -14.56 9.82
C ASP A 17 15.88 -13.18 9.23
N VAL A 18 15.52 -12.13 9.95
CA VAL A 18 15.99 -10.75 9.70
C VAL A 18 17.02 -10.39 10.74
N ARG A 19 18.20 -9.96 10.29
CA ARG A 19 19.32 -9.58 11.17
C ARG A 19 19.70 -8.13 10.96
N LEU A 20 20.00 -7.44 12.06
CA LEU A 20 20.70 -6.15 12.03
C LEU A 20 22.18 -6.42 11.77
N VAL A 21 22.71 -5.79 10.75
CA VAL A 21 24.11 -5.94 10.33
C VAL A 21 24.73 -4.59 10.01
N ASP A 22 26.02 -4.50 10.26
CA ASP A 22 26.84 -3.37 9.84
C ASP A 22 27.40 -3.68 8.45
N ILE A 23 27.10 -2.82 7.48
CA ILE A 23 27.56 -2.96 6.09
C ILE A 23 28.15 -1.63 5.60
N PRO A 24 28.98 -1.64 4.56
CA PRO A 24 29.48 -0.40 3.98
C PRO A 24 28.35 0.47 3.42
N ILE A 25 28.46 1.80 3.62
CA ILE A 25 27.60 2.75 2.92
C ILE A 25 27.83 2.57 1.41
N PRO A 26 26.75 2.41 0.60
CA PRO A 26 26.90 2.14 -0.83
C PRO A 26 27.57 3.32 -1.55
N THR A 27 28.49 3.02 -2.46
CA THR A 27 29.03 3.97 -3.42
C THR A 27 28.07 4.12 -4.59
N ILE A 28 27.93 5.35 -5.09
CA ILE A 28 27.06 5.67 -6.24
C ILE A 28 27.86 5.84 -7.52
N GLY A 29 27.26 5.42 -8.64
CA GLY A 29 27.72 5.72 -10.00
C GLY A 29 27.22 7.07 -10.51
N SER A 30 27.59 7.42 -11.76
CA SER A 30 27.24 8.71 -12.37
C SER A 30 25.75 8.97 -12.51
N LYS A 31 24.91 7.92 -12.56
CA LYS A 31 23.44 7.99 -12.74
C LYS A 31 22.64 7.62 -11.49
N GLU A 32 23.27 7.59 -10.33
CA GLU A 32 22.66 7.12 -9.09
C GLU A 32 22.65 8.23 -8.04
N VAL A 33 21.81 8.04 -7.03
CA VAL A 33 21.68 8.96 -5.90
C VAL A 33 21.89 8.20 -4.60
N LEU A 34 22.65 8.77 -3.66
CA LEU A 34 22.73 8.27 -2.30
C LEU A 34 21.69 8.98 -1.45
N LEU A 35 20.81 8.20 -0.85
CA LEU A 35 19.75 8.64 0.04
C LEU A 35 20.10 8.27 1.49
N GLN A 36 19.94 9.18 2.43
CA GLN A 36 19.82 8.86 3.85
C GLN A 36 18.35 8.56 4.14
N VAL A 37 18.02 7.32 4.45
CA VAL A 37 16.65 6.91 4.78
C VAL A 37 16.23 7.51 6.12
N LYS A 38 15.05 8.09 6.19
CA LYS A 38 14.47 8.73 7.38
C LYS A 38 13.28 7.99 7.95
N ALA A 39 12.52 7.33 7.05
CA ALA A 39 11.40 6.48 7.44
C ALA A 39 11.13 5.44 6.35
N ALA A 40 10.70 4.25 6.75
CA ALA A 40 10.26 3.18 5.85
C ALA A 40 9.04 2.48 6.43
N LYS A 41 7.96 2.34 5.62
CA LYS A 41 6.73 1.71 6.07
C LYS A 41 6.73 0.22 5.77
N VAL A 42 6.31 -0.57 6.75
CA VAL A 42 6.09 -2.00 6.61
C VAL A 42 4.82 -2.26 5.79
N CYS A 43 4.95 -3.04 4.74
CA CYS A 43 3.86 -3.52 3.91
C CYS A 43 3.58 -5.01 4.19
N PRO A 44 2.35 -5.51 4.03
CA PRO A 44 2.09 -6.95 4.08
C PRO A 44 2.95 -7.79 3.14
N THR A 45 3.39 -7.22 2.02
CA THR A 45 4.35 -7.85 1.10
C THR A 45 5.71 -8.12 1.77
N ASP A 46 6.18 -7.23 2.64
CA ASP A 46 7.45 -7.40 3.35
C ASP A 46 7.34 -8.55 4.37
N ILE A 47 6.21 -8.62 5.10
CA ILE A 47 5.92 -9.70 6.03
C ILE A 47 5.81 -11.04 5.29
N ARG A 48 5.13 -11.07 4.14
CA ARG A 48 5.06 -12.27 3.30
C ARG A 48 6.44 -12.76 2.87
N LYS A 49 7.33 -11.86 2.43
CA LYS A 49 8.73 -12.19 2.08
C LYS A 49 9.51 -12.70 3.29
N TYR A 50 9.35 -12.08 4.44
CA TYR A 50 9.93 -12.53 5.70
C TYR A 50 9.52 -13.96 6.03
N ARG A 51 8.21 -14.28 5.91
CA ARG A 51 7.65 -15.59 6.23
C ARG A 51 7.94 -16.67 5.19
N LEU A 52 8.20 -16.34 3.95
CA LEU A 52 8.39 -17.28 2.85
C LEU A 52 9.86 -17.41 2.41
N GLY A 53 10.69 -16.38 2.57
CA GLY A 53 12.06 -16.35 2.05
C GLY A 53 12.09 -16.62 0.55
N LEU A 54 12.97 -17.50 0.09
CA LEU A 54 13.09 -17.92 -1.31
C LEU A 54 11.85 -18.63 -1.89
N LYS A 55 10.86 -19.00 -1.06
CA LYS A 55 9.59 -19.53 -1.53
C LYS A 55 8.64 -18.43 -2.02
N ASP A 56 8.89 -17.17 -1.69
CA ASP A 56 8.17 -16.07 -2.29
C ASP A 56 8.62 -15.86 -3.73
N HIS A 57 7.68 -15.81 -4.66
CA HIS A 57 7.94 -15.70 -6.11
C HIS A 57 8.73 -14.45 -6.52
N SER A 58 8.77 -13.44 -5.67
CA SER A 58 9.45 -12.17 -5.92
C SER A 58 10.81 -12.04 -5.19
N VAL A 59 11.18 -13.01 -4.34
CA VAL A 59 12.48 -13.08 -3.69
C VAL A 59 13.43 -13.88 -4.59
N ARG A 60 14.42 -13.20 -5.16
CA ARG A 60 15.37 -13.84 -6.08
C ARG A 60 16.68 -14.21 -5.43
N ASN A 61 17.15 -13.38 -4.52
CA ASN A 61 18.43 -13.54 -3.83
C ASN A 61 18.31 -13.16 -2.36
N LEU A 62 19.09 -13.77 -1.51
CA LEU A 62 19.31 -13.43 -0.11
C LEU A 62 20.81 -13.23 0.14
N PRO A 63 21.23 -12.37 1.08
CA PRO A 63 20.37 -11.49 1.87
C PRO A 63 19.78 -10.35 1.05
N MET A 64 18.57 -9.86 1.46
CA MET A 64 17.90 -8.74 0.81
C MET A 64 17.35 -7.73 1.81
N ASN A 65 17.27 -6.47 1.37
CA ASN A 65 16.55 -5.42 2.10
C ASN A 65 15.04 -5.57 1.87
N LEU A 66 14.25 -5.27 2.88
CA LEU A 66 12.78 -5.21 2.83
C LEU A 66 12.32 -3.75 2.92
N CYS A 67 11.02 -3.53 3.18
CA CYS A 67 10.38 -2.20 3.18
C CYS A 67 10.63 -1.41 1.90
N HIS A 68 9.63 -1.45 1.04
CA HIS A 68 9.71 -0.84 -0.28
C HIS A 68 9.02 0.52 -0.41
N GLU A 69 8.49 1.08 0.69
CA GLU A 69 7.88 2.40 0.77
C GLU A 69 8.69 3.25 1.75
N TRP A 70 9.42 4.22 1.25
CA TRP A 70 10.43 4.94 2.03
C TRP A 70 10.47 6.43 1.73
N THR A 71 11.05 7.17 2.67
CA THR A 71 11.39 8.59 2.54
C THR A 71 12.82 8.83 3.04
N GLY A 72 13.45 9.87 2.53
CA GLY A 72 14.80 10.23 2.97
C GLY A 72 15.35 11.49 2.31
N ASP A 73 16.55 11.85 2.74
CA ASP A 73 17.30 12.99 2.25
C ASP A 73 18.37 12.57 1.25
N VAL A 74 18.47 13.30 0.14
CA VAL A 74 19.54 13.14 -0.81
C VAL A 74 20.85 13.67 -0.23
N VAL A 75 21.82 12.80 -0.03
CA VAL A 75 23.13 13.17 0.57
C VAL A 75 24.26 13.21 -0.46
N ASP A 76 24.10 12.52 -1.60
CA ASP A 76 25.04 12.60 -2.71
C ASP A 76 24.34 12.30 -4.04
N VAL A 77 24.87 12.82 -5.15
CA VAL A 77 24.25 12.76 -6.49
C VAL A 77 25.31 12.50 -7.54
N GLY A 78 25.08 11.50 -8.39
CA GLY A 78 25.94 11.18 -9.53
C GLY A 78 25.94 12.28 -10.59
N ALA A 79 27.05 12.44 -11.29
CA ALA A 79 27.30 13.57 -12.20
C ALA A 79 26.33 13.67 -13.39
N GLU A 80 25.67 12.58 -13.77
CA GLU A 80 24.70 12.53 -14.88
C GLU A 80 23.23 12.64 -14.41
N VAL A 81 22.96 12.82 -13.11
CA VAL A 81 21.61 13.00 -12.59
C VAL A 81 21.20 14.47 -12.71
N ALA A 82 20.20 14.76 -13.53
CA ALA A 82 19.84 16.15 -13.86
C ALA A 82 18.82 16.78 -12.89
N ASN A 83 17.83 16.01 -12.40
CA ASN A 83 16.61 16.55 -11.77
C ASN A 83 16.60 16.40 -10.24
N ILE A 84 17.61 15.81 -9.66
CA ILE A 84 17.74 15.59 -8.22
C ILE A 84 18.97 16.32 -7.70
N LYS A 85 18.85 16.96 -6.55
CA LYS A 85 19.95 17.71 -5.92
C LYS A 85 20.15 17.27 -4.48
N LYS A 86 21.38 17.39 -4.01
CA LYS A 86 21.71 17.20 -2.60
C LYS A 86 20.86 18.11 -1.71
N GLY A 87 20.34 17.54 -0.61
CA GLY A 87 19.43 18.21 0.32
C GLY A 87 17.94 18.08 -0.04
N MET A 88 17.59 17.57 -1.23
CA MET A 88 16.18 17.28 -1.53
C MET A 88 15.68 16.15 -0.65
N ARG A 89 14.43 16.26 -0.23
CA ARG A 89 13.68 15.21 0.47
C ARG A 89 12.91 14.42 -0.56
N LEU A 90 13.04 13.10 -0.54
CA LEU A 90 12.41 12.23 -1.52
C LEU A 90 11.52 11.19 -0.86
N VAL A 91 10.47 10.81 -1.56
CA VAL A 91 9.67 9.62 -1.30
C VAL A 91 9.70 8.73 -2.53
N GLY A 92 9.79 7.43 -2.30
CA GLY A 92 9.83 6.47 -3.38
C GLY A 92 9.45 5.07 -2.98
N MET A 93 9.64 4.17 -3.93
CA MET A 93 9.33 2.77 -3.83
C MET A 93 10.56 1.95 -4.24
N GLY A 94 10.78 0.82 -3.58
CA GLY A 94 11.89 -0.10 -3.85
C GLY A 94 12.46 -0.69 -2.56
N PHE A 95 12.94 -1.92 -2.60
CA PHE A 95 13.40 -2.69 -1.43
C PHE A 95 14.73 -2.17 -0.87
N VAL A 96 14.71 -0.99 -0.29
CA VAL A 96 15.89 -0.29 0.26
C VAL A 96 15.62 0.36 1.63
N GLY A 97 14.39 0.29 2.15
CA GLY A 97 13.96 1.08 3.31
C GLY A 97 14.54 0.65 4.65
N ASN A 98 15.00 -0.59 4.79
CA ASN A 98 15.51 -1.12 6.05
C ASN A 98 17.02 -0.90 6.23
N ALA A 99 17.52 0.28 5.91
CA ALA A 99 18.92 0.65 6.08
C ALA A 99 19.05 2.15 6.30
N GLU A 100 20.11 2.59 6.99
CA GLU A 100 20.35 4.02 7.21
C GLU A 100 20.65 4.80 5.92
N TYR A 101 21.23 4.13 4.91
CA TYR A 101 21.47 4.71 3.58
C TYR A 101 21.05 3.74 2.47
N ALA A 102 20.63 4.29 1.37
CA ALA A 102 20.21 3.53 0.20
C ALA A 102 20.75 4.16 -1.09
N LYS A 103 21.14 3.30 -2.03
CA LYS A 103 21.45 3.70 -3.38
C LYS A 103 20.20 3.63 -4.24
N ILE A 104 19.82 4.75 -4.86
CA ILE A 104 18.67 4.85 -5.75
C ILE A 104 19.17 4.88 -7.20
N GLU A 105 18.78 3.87 -7.96
CA GLU A 105 19.19 3.70 -9.36
C GLU A 105 18.46 4.67 -10.30
N SER A 106 19.06 4.95 -11.45
CA SER A 106 18.55 5.87 -12.48
C SER A 106 17.10 5.59 -12.90
N ARG A 107 16.72 4.31 -13.00
CA ARG A 107 15.33 3.92 -13.37
C ARG A 107 14.26 4.49 -12.44
N PHE A 108 14.58 4.82 -11.19
CA PHE A 108 13.66 5.47 -10.24
C PHE A 108 13.71 6.99 -10.33
N LEU A 109 14.66 7.55 -11.06
CA LEU A 109 14.86 9.00 -11.19
C LEU A 109 14.32 9.54 -12.51
N GLU A 110 14.08 8.68 -13.50
CA GLU A 110 13.58 9.06 -14.82
C GLU A 110 12.11 9.50 -14.76
N THR A 111 11.77 10.54 -15.51
CA THR A 111 10.41 11.09 -15.57
C THR A 111 9.38 10.11 -16.13
N SER A 112 9.83 9.19 -16.97
CA SER A 112 9.01 8.12 -17.57
C SER A 112 8.83 6.90 -16.67
N SER A 113 9.58 6.80 -15.57
CA SER A 113 9.53 5.63 -14.69
C SER A 113 8.21 5.56 -13.93
N PRO A 114 7.54 4.39 -13.92
CA PRO A 114 6.37 4.17 -13.06
C PRO A 114 6.75 4.22 -11.57
N PHE A 115 8.02 3.99 -11.26
CA PHE A 115 8.56 4.00 -9.89
C PHE A 115 9.21 5.33 -9.52
N ARG A 116 9.01 6.38 -10.32
CA ARG A 116 9.63 7.67 -10.12
C ARG A 116 9.44 8.18 -8.70
N VAL A 117 10.56 8.63 -8.11
CA VAL A 117 10.53 9.33 -6.82
C VAL A 117 9.80 10.67 -6.93
N VAL A 118 9.21 11.11 -5.83
CA VAL A 118 8.53 12.39 -5.70
C VAL A 118 9.24 13.22 -4.63
N GLU A 119 9.38 14.52 -4.88
CA GLU A 119 9.90 15.43 -3.87
C GLU A 119 8.91 15.56 -2.70
N LEU A 120 9.40 15.40 -1.48
CA LEU A 120 8.63 15.52 -0.27
C LEU A 120 8.77 16.95 0.31
N PRO A 121 7.71 17.78 0.30
CA PRO A 121 7.77 19.14 0.79
C PRO A 121 7.99 19.18 2.31
N PRO A 122 8.55 20.30 2.85
CA PRO A 122 8.81 20.45 4.28
C PRO A 122 7.57 20.31 5.17
N SER A 123 6.38 20.60 4.65
CA SER A 123 5.10 20.51 5.37
C SER A 123 4.62 19.07 5.63
N VAL A 124 5.24 18.07 5.01
CA VAL A 124 4.93 16.63 5.20
C VAL A 124 6.08 15.99 5.95
N SER A 125 5.78 15.27 7.04
CA SER A 125 6.79 14.51 7.78
C SER A 125 7.32 13.34 6.93
N TYR A 126 8.47 12.78 7.29
CA TYR A 126 9.00 11.60 6.60
C TYR A 126 8.07 10.40 6.78
N GLU A 127 7.50 10.27 7.96
CA GLU A 127 6.59 9.20 8.31
C GLU A 127 5.30 9.26 7.47
N GLU A 128 4.65 10.42 7.38
CA GLU A 128 3.49 10.64 6.51
C GLU A 128 3.82 10.41 5.02
N GLY A 129 5.02 10.81 4.61
CA GLY A 129 5.52 10.62 3.25
C GLY A 129 5.53 9.17 2.80
N THR A 130 5.76 8.21 3.72
CA THR A 130 5.73 6.78 3.39
C THR A 130 4.36 6.27 2.92
N PHE A 131 3.29 7.03 3.16
CA PHE A 131 1.92 6.71 2.72
C PHE A 131 1.58 7.24 1.31
N ILE A 132 2.44 8.03 0.68
CA ILE A 132 2.16 8.59 -0.67
C ILE A 132 2.02 7.48 -1.70
N VAL A 133 2.90 6.50 -1.69
CA VAL A 133 2.85 5.36 -2.62
C VAL A 133 1.58 4.53 -2.39
N PRO A 134 1.32 3.97 -1.20
CA PRO A 134 0.11 3.18 -0.97
C PRO A 134 -1.18 3.98 -1.19
N LEU A 135 -1.21 5.27 -0.85
CA LEU A 135 -2.38 6.10 -1.15
C LEU A 135 -2.60 6.22 -2.66
N SER A 136 -1.54 6.41 -3.46
CA SER A 136 -1.66 6.46 -4.92
C SER A 136 -2.20 5.16 -5.52
N GLU A 137 -1.84 4.02 -4.95
CA GLU A 137 -2.35 2.70 -5.34
C GLU A 137 -3.83 2.53 -4.97
N ASN A 138 -4.23 2.97 -3.78
CA ASN A 138 -5.64 2.99 -3.39
C ASN A 138 -6.48 3.92 -4.27
N MET A 139 -5.94 5.09 -4.66
CA MET A 139 -6.59 5.98 -5.63
C MET A 139 -6.75 5.29 -6.99
N HIS A 140 -5.72 4.58 -7.47
CA HIS A 140 -5.85 3.79 -8.69
C HIS A 140 -6.91 2.70 -8.57
N GLY A 141 -6.91 1.93 -7.48
CA GLY A 141 -7.88 0.87 -7.25
C GLY A 141 -9.32 1.38 -7.22
N VAL A 142 -9.59 2.42 -6.43
CA VAL A 142 -10.95 2.94 -6.24
C VAL A 142 -11.45 3.73 -7.47
N LEU A 143 -10.61 4.63 -8.01
CA LEU A 143 -11.06 5.56 -9.06
C LEU A 143 -10.97 4.96 -10.45
N ASP A 144 -9.88 4.24 -10.77
CA ASP A 144 -9.65 3.76 -12.14
C ASP A 144 -10.17 2.32 -12.31
N GLN A 145 -9.90 1.42 -11.35
CA GLN A 145 -10.26 0.00 -11.48
C GLN A 145 -11.70 -0.26 -11.05
N ALA A 146 -12.09 0.11 -9.83
CA ALA A 146 -13.48 -0.01 -9.40
C ALA A 146 -14.39 1.03 -10.09
N GLY A 147 -13.83 2.14 -10.55
CA GLY A 147 -14.54 3.18 -11.29
C GLY A 147 -15.56 3.92 -10.43
N CYS A 148 -15.33 4.02 -9.11
CA CYS A 148 -16.22 4.67 -8.15
C CYS A 148 -16.40 6.16 -8.47
N LYS A 149 -17.63 6.64 -8.46
CA LYS A 149 -18.02 8.02 -8.81
C LYS A 149 -19.02 8.59 -7.82
N PHE A 150 -19.30 9.86 -8.02
CA PHE A 150 -20.33 10.57 -7.25
C PHE A 150 -21.68 9.85 -7.34
N GLY A 151 -22.30 9.64 -6.18
CA GLY A 151 -23.62 9.00 -6.04
C GLY A 151 -23.61 7.47 -6.02
N ASP A 152 -22.48 6.80 -6.28
CA ASP A 152 -22.37 5.36 -6.23
C ASP A 152 -22.47 4.83 -4.76
N PHE A 153 -22.93 3.60 -4.60
CA PHE A 153 -22.68 2.77 -3.43
C PHE A 153 -21.45 1.91 -3.66
N ILE A 154 -20.45 2.03 -2.78
CA ILE A 154 -19.24 1.20 -2.83
C ILE A 154 -19.10 0.37 -1.55
N VAL A 155 -18.77 -0.92 -1.70
CA VAL A 155 -18.43 -1.80 -0.57
C VAL A 155 -16.92 -2.04 -0.53
N ILE A 156 -16.29 -1.67 0.59
CA ILE A 156 -14.87 -1.97 0.88
C ILE A 156 -14.83 -3.19 1.78
N VAL A 157 -14.38 -4.33 1.25
CA VAL A 157 -14.31 -5.60 1.99
C VAL A 157 -12.92 -5.77 2.61
N GLY A 158 -12.84 -5.54 3.92
CA GLY A 158 -11.63 -5.48 4.73
C GLY A 158 -11.23 -4.04 5.08
N ALA A 159 -11.20 -3.72 6.38
CA ALA A 159 -10.86 -2.42 6.94
C ALA A 159 -9.45 -2.40 7.59
N GLY A 160 -8.46 -3.10 6.99
CA GLY A 160 -7.05 -2.93 7.30
C GLY A 160 -6.55 -1.55 6.83
N HIS A 161 -5.27 -1.21 7.06
CA HIS A 161 -4.75 0.12 6.69
C HIS A 161 -4.97 0.50 5.21
N MET A 162 -4.91 -0.47 4.27
CA MET A 162 -5.23 -0.20 2.86
C MET A 162 -6.73 0.05 2.68
N GLY A 163 -7.61 -0.78 3.27
CA GLY A 163 -9.06 -0.60 3.19
C GLY A 163 -9.52 0.73 3.80
N LEU A 164 -8.93 1.15 4.91
CA LEU A 164 -9.20 2.46 5.51
C LEU A 164 -8.84 3.62 4.56
N MET A 165 -7.70 3.54 3.88
CA MET A 165 -7.36 4.52 2.83
C MET A 165 -8.35 4.47 1.65
N GLN A 166 -8.82 3.28 1.24
CA GLN A 166 -9.86 3.14 0.21
C GLN A 166 -11.16 3.77 0.62
N VAL A 167 -11.57 3.62 1.89
CA VAL A 167 -12.75 4.31 2.46
C VAL A 167 -12.62 5.81 2.26
N SER A 168 -11.49 6.42 2.65
CA SER A 168 -11.29 7.86 2.46
C SER A 168 -11.30 8.28 0.98
N VAL A 169 -10.62 7.52 0.12
CA VAL A 169 -10.60 7.79 -1.33
C VAL A 169 -12.01 7.72 -1.94
N ALA A 170 -12.77 6.68 -1.59
CA ALA A 170 -14.15 6.54 -2.05
C ALA A 170 -15.03 7.69 -1.56
N LYS A 171 -14.87 8.09 -0.29
CA LYS A 171 -15.62 9.22 0.27
C LYS A 171 -15.33 10.54 -0.46
N TRP A 172 -14.12 10.77 -0.95
CA TRP A 172 -13.80 11.98 -1.72
C TRP A 172 -14.52 12.06 -3.06
N THR A 173 -15.00 10.93 -3.60
CA THR A 173 -15.80 10.95 -4.84
C THR A 173 -17.24 11.41 -4.61
N GLY A 174 -17.71 11.44 -3.36
CA GLY A 174 -19.11 11.66 -3.00
C GLY A 174 -19.97 10.39 -3.05
N ALA A 175 -19.34 9.23 -3.05
CA ALA A 175 -20.01 7.93 -2.93
C ALA A 175 -20.51 7.67 -1.50
N THR A 176 -21.50 6.80 -1.36
CA THR A 176 -21.91 6.19 -0.09
C THR A 176 -21.03 4.97 0.15
N VAL A 177 -20.24 5.01 1.22
CA VAL A 177 -19.20 4.02 1.52
C VAL A 177 -19.67 3.05 2.61
N ILE A 178 -19.66 1.76 2.28
CA ILE A 178 -19.96 0.66 3.18
C ILE A 178 -18.65 -0.11 3.42
N ALA A 179 -18.16 -0.13 4.66
CA ALA A 179 -16.95 -0.90 5.01
C ALA A 179 -17.33 -2.19 5.76
N THR A 180 -16.65 -3.30 5.45
CA THR A 180 -16.86 -4.56 6.16
C THR A 180 -15.55 -5.09 6.76
N ASP A 181 -15.58 -5.59 7.98
CA ASP A 181 -14.45 -6.30 8.63
C ASP A 181 -15.00 -7.17 9.77
N ILE A 182 -14.31 -8.24 10.13
CA ILE A 182 -14.65 -9.07 11.29
C ILE A 182 -14.23 -8.43 12.62
N ASN A 183 -13.34 -7.44 12.58
CA ASN A 183 -12.82 -6.75 13.74
C ASN A 183 -13.56 -5.44 13.98
N GLU A 184 -14.26 -5.34 15.13
CA GLU A 184 -15.06 -4.15 15.50
C GLU A 184 -14.23 -2.88 15.61
N SER A 185 -13.01 -2.95 16.17
CA SER A 185 -12.17 -1.76 16.30
C SER A 185 -11.74 -1.18 14.94
N ARG A 186 -11.59 -2.03 13.92
CA ARG A 186 -11.36 -1.59 12.55
C ARG A 186 -12.59 -0.95 11.92
N LEU A 187 -13.79 -1.46 12.26
CA LEU A 187 -15.05 -0.86 11.82
C LEU A 187 -15.29 0.50 12.45
N GLU A 188 -14.96 0.67 13.73
CA GLU A 188 -14.99 1.98 14.39
C GLU A 188 -14.07 2.97 13.68
N LEU A 189 -12.84 2.55 13.41
CA LEU A 189 -11.88 3.36 12.69
C LEU A 189 -12.33 3.66 11.25
N ALA A 190 -13.02 2.72 10.57
CA ALA A 190 -13.54 2.96 9.23
C ALA A 190 -14.58 4.11 9.21
N ARG A 191 -15.37 4.31 10.27
CA ARG A 191 -16.27 5.48 10.39
C ARG A 191 -15.47 6.78 10.45
N GLU A 192 -14.36 6.80 11.18
CA GLU A 192 -13.49 7.97 11.28
C GLU A 192 -12.77 8.28 9.94
N PHE A 193 -12.53 7.26 9.11
CA PHE A 193 -12.00 7.41 7.76
C PHE A 193 -13.07 7.79 6.73
N GLY A 194 -14.36 7.84 7.11
CA GLY A 194 -15.45 8.35 6.32
C GLY A 194 -16.45 7.30 5.81
N ALA A 195 -16.43 6.08 6.35
CA ALA A 195 -17.48 5.09 6.03
C ALA A 195 -18.84 5.54 6.55
N ASP A 196 -19.84 5.52 5.69
CA ASP A 196 -21.22 5.86 6.04
C ASP A 196 -21.89 4.69 6.81
N TYR A 197 -21.51 3.47 6.45
CA TYR A 197 -21.99 2.24 7.10
C TYR A 197 -20.81 1.29 7.35
N THR A 198 -20.92 0.56 8.46
CA THR A 198 -19.93 -0.49 8.81
C THR A 198 -20.66 -1.77 9.16
N LEU A 199 -20.23 -2.89 8.60
CA LEU A 199 -20.91 -4.18 8.72
C LEU A 199 -19.91 -5.26 9.15
N ASN A 200 -20.29 -6.09 10.13
CA ASN A 200 -19.46 -7.20 10.58
C ASN A 200 -20.02 -8.54 10.04
N PRO A 201 -19.33 -9.21 9.11
CA PRO A 201 -19.78 -10.47 8.52
C PRO A 201 -19.85 -11.64 9.52
N ALA A 202 -19.22 -11.54 10.69
CA ALA A 202 -19.36 -12.54 11.73
C ALA A 202 -20.68 -12.40 12.54
N LYS A 203 -21.38 -11.25 12.42
CA LYS A 203 -22.59 -10.93 13.21
C LYS A 203 -23.83 -10.81 12.36
N GLN A 204 -23.72 -10.57 11.06
CA GLN A 204 -24.87 -10.27 10.19
C GLN A 204 -24.66 -10.73 8.75
N ASN A 205 -25.75 -10.93 8.03
CA ASN A 205 -25.70 -11.24 6.60
C ASN A 205 -25.41 -9.97 5.79
N ILE A 206 -24.19 -9.87 5.27
CA ILE A 206 -23.73 -8.67 4.58
C ILE A 206 -24.53 -8.38 3.30
N VAL A 207 -24.92 -9.40 2.55
CA VAL A 207 -25.72 -9.23 1.32
C VAL A 207 -27.08 -8.61 1.63
N GLU A 208 -27.75 -9.08 2.68
CA GLU A 208 -29.05 -8.55 3.11
C GLU A 208 -28.91 -7.11 3.62
N GLU A 209 -27.86 -6.81 4.41
CA GLU A 209 -27.66 -5.47 4.93
C GLU A 209 -27.31 -4.47 3.80
N VAL A 210 -26.45 -4.85 2.85
CA VAL A 210 -26.18 -4.03 1.67
C VAL A 210 -27.45 -3.81 0.85
N ARG A 211 -28.30 -4.84 0.69
CA ARG A 211 -29.59 -4.70 -0.01
C ARG A 211 -30.49 -3.68 0.67
N LYS A 212 -30.59 -3.70 2.01
CA LYS A 212 -31.38 -2.72 2.78
C LYS A 212 -30.82 -1.30 2.62
N ILE A 213 -29.49 -1.12 2.79
CA ILE A 213 -28.83 0.18 2.68
C ILE A 213 -29.03 0.80 1.29
N THR A 214 -28.96 -0.01 0.24
CA THR A 214 -29.08 0.44 -1.15
C THR A 214 -30.52 0.48 -1.69
N GLY A 215 -31.52 0.28 -0.85
CA GLY A 215 -32.91 0.22 -1.27
C GLY A 215 -33.22 -0.91 -2.27
N GLY A 216 -32.46 -2.00 -2.23
CA GLY A 216 -32.60 -3.17 -3.11
C GLY A 216 -31.69 -3.18 -4.33
N SER A 217 -31.03 -2.07 -4.68
CA SER A 217 -30.20 -1.96 -5.91
C SER A 217 -28.90 -2.72 -5.85
N MET A 218 -28.35 -2.99 -4.66
CA MET A 218 -27.00 -3.48 -4.38
C MET A 218 -25.92 -2.44 -4.73
N ALA A 219 -24.64 -2.74 -4.43
CA ALA A 219 -23.56 -1.79 -4.63
C ALA A 219 -23.14 -1.66 -6.11
N ASP A 220 -22.77 -0.44 -6.53
CA ASP A 220 -22.30 -0.11 -7.88
C ASP A 220 -20.90 -0.68 -8.15
N CYS A 221 -20.07 -0.71 -7.12
CA CYS A 221 -18.73 -1.29 -7.19
C CYS A 221 -18.27 -1.81 -5.82
N SER A 222 -17.22 -2.62 -5.82
CA SER A 222 -16.62 -3.13 -4.59
C SER A 222 -15.11 -3.30 -4.69
N MET A 223 -14.45 -3.32 -3.51
CA MET A 223 -13.03 -3.54 -3.34
C MET A 223 -12.81 -4.79 -2.48
N ALA A 224 -12.12 -5.81 -3.00
CA ALA A 224 -11.59 -6.92 -2.22
C ALA A 224 -10.17 -6.56 -1.73
N THR A 225 -10.03 -6.07 -0.49
CA THR A 225 -8.76 -5.55 0.02
C THR A 225 -7.77 -6.65 0.42
N VAL A 226 -8.26 -7.88 0.58
CA VAL A 226 -7.49 -9.07 0.95
C VAL A 226 -7.65 -10.12 -0.13
N GLY A 227 -6.54 -10.73 -0.56
CA GLY A 227 -6.52 -11.78 -1.58
C GLY A 227 -7.00 -13.14 -1.07
N SER A 228 -8.16 -13.17 -0.43
CA SER A 228 -8.80 -14.38 0.08
C SER A 228 -10.04 -14.71 -0.74
N PRO A 229 -10.28 -15.99 -1.14
CA PRO A 229 -11.48 -16.39 -1.84
C PRO A 229 -12.78 -15.95 -1.16
N VAL A 230 -12.82 -15.98 0.17
CA VAL A 230 -13.99 -15.54 0.97
C VAL A 230 -14.24 -14.04 0.80
N VAL A 231 -13.19 -13.23 0.86
CA VAL A 231 -13.29 -11.76 0.69
C VAL A 231 -13.68 -11.40 -0.73
N ILE A 232 -13.08 -12.07 -1.73
CA ILE A 232 -13.42 -11.85 -3.15
C ILE A 232 -14.88 -12.25 -3.41
N LYS A 233 -15.33 -13.40 -2.89
CA LYS A 233 -16.74 -13.85 -3.02
C LYS A 233 -17.68 -12.83 -2.40
N GLN A 234 -17.40 -12.35 -1.19
CA GLN A 234 -18.22 -11.31 -0.56
C GLN A 234 -18.28 -10.04 -1.43
N ALA A 235 -17.15 -9.61 -2.00
CA ALA A 235 -17.11 -8.45 -2.88
C ALA A 235 -17.97 -8.63 -4.14
N ILE A 236 -18.07 -9.85 -4.68
CA ILE A 236 -18.95 -10.18 -5.80
C ILE A 236 -20.43 -10.15 -5.38
N ASP A 237 -20.76 -10.78 -4.24
CA ASP A 237 -22.14 -11.00 -3.82
C ASP A 237 -22.88 -9.72 -3.41
N VAL A 238 -22.14 -8.72 -2.96
CA VAL A 238 -22.72 -7.44 -2.51
C VAL A 238 -22.97 -6.45 -3.65
N THR A 239 -22.67 -6.81 -4.88
CA THR A 239 -22.75 -5.89 -6.03
C THR A 239 -23.93 -6.21 -6.95
N ARG A 240 -24.45 -5.14 -7.58
CA ARG A 240 -25.50 -5.23 -8.62
C ARG A 240 -24.98 -5.84 -9.92
N ASN A 241 -25.88 -6.06 -10.87
CA ASN A 241 -25.50 -6.40 -12.24
C ASN A 241 -24.68 -5.26 -12.87
N SER A 242 -23.77 -5.61 -13.79
CA SER A 242 -22.84 -4.71 -14.48
C SER A 242 -21.90 -3.93 -13.53
N ALA A 243 -21.74 -4.38 -12.28
CA ALA A 243 -20.84 -3.78 -11.31
C ALA A 243 -19.38 -4.13 -11.60
N ARG A 244 -18.46 -3.29 -11.09
CA ARG A 244 -17.02 -3.54 -11.14
C ARG A 244 -16.53 -3.99 -9.77
N ILE A 245 -15.85 -5.13 -9.74
CA ILE A 245 -15.30 -5.76 -8.54
C ILE A 245 -13.77 -5.72 -8.64
N CYS A 246 -13.14 -4.87 -7.84
CA CYS A 246 -11.69 -4.72 -7.85
C CYS A 246 -11.03 -5.71 -6.87
N ILE A 247 -10.26 -6.64 -7.39
CA ILE A 247 -9.41 -7.54 -6.60
C ILE A 247 -8.10 -6.79 -6.35
N PHE A 248 -8.00 -6.17 -5.18
CA PHE A 248 -6.88 -5.31 -4.78
C PHE A 248 -5.81 -6.10 -4.01
N GLY A 249 -6.22 -6.94 -3.07
CA GLY A 249 -5.29 -7.74 -2.28
C GLY A 249 -4.70 -8.90 -3.07
N GLY A 250 -3.37 -9.03 -3.08
CA GLY A 250 -2.71 -10.21 -3.65
C GLY A 250 -2.94 -11.47 -2.83
N ALA A 251 -3.24 -12.59 -3.49
CA ALA A 251 -3.37 -13.90 -2.88
C ALA A 251 -2.01 -14.64 -2.81
N PRO A 252 -1.81 -15.57 -1.87
CA PRO A 252 -0.68 -16.49 -1.89
C PRO A 252 -0.63 -17.28 -3.22
N ALA A 253 0.57 -17.58 -3.70
CA ALA A 253 0.75 -18.38 -4.90
C ALA A 253 0.03 -19.74 -4.77
N GLY A 254 -0.68 -20.16 -5.82
CA GLY A 254 -1.46 -21.39 -5.83
C GLY A 254 -2.85 -21.28 -5.20
N THR A 255 -3.27 -20.09 -4.74
CA THR A 255 -4.65 -19.87 -4.29
C THR A 255 -5.61 -20.07 -5.46
N ILE A 256 -6.59 -20.95 -5.27
CA ILE A 256 -7.65 -21.23 -6.26
C ILE A 256 -8.98 -20.74 -5.69
N MET A 257 -9.74 -20.01 -6.50
CA MET A 257 -11.11 -19.63 -6.23
C MET A 257 -12.03 -20.33 -7.25
N GLN A 258 -13.05 -21.00 -6.76
CA GLN A 258 -14.12 -21.56 -7.60
C GLN A 258 -15.31 -20.62 -7.59
N PHE A 259 -15.91 -20.38 -8.75
CA PHE A 259 -17.16 -19.63 -8.91
C PHE A 259 -17.97 -20.19 -10.08
N ASP A 260 -19.29 -19.99 -10.04
CA ASP A 260 -20.15 -20.32 -11.20
C ASP A 260 -19.92 -19.26 -12.30
N PRO A 261 -19.50 -19.64 -13.52
CA PRO A 261 -19.36 -18.70 -14.63
C PRO A 261 -20.64 -17.89 -14.93
N ASN A 262 -21.80 -18.43 -14.59
CA ASN A 262 -23.09 -17.76 -14.76
C ASN A 262 -23.25 -16.55 -13.82
N ASP A 263 -22.57 -16.54 -12.67
CA ASP A 263 -22.51 -15.38 -11.79
C ASP A 263 -21.86 -14.15 -12.46
N VAL A 264 -21.07 -14.36 -13.51
CA VAL A 264 -20.47 -13.29 -14.32
C VAL A 264 -21.22 -13.12 -15.63
N HIS A 265 -21.54 -14.23 -16.32
CA HIS A 265 -22.17 -14.18 -17.64
C HIS A 265 -23.55 -13.50 -17.64
N TYR A 266 -24.46 -13.94 -16.77
CA TYR A 266 -25.83 -13.39 -16.72
C TYR A 266 -25.95 -12.08 -15.94
N THR A 267 -24.94 -11.72 -15.18
CA THR A 267 -24.94 -10.47 -14.39
C THR A 267 -24.08 -9.38 -15.01
N GLU A 268 -23.31 -9.67 -16.06
CA GLU A 268 -22.36 -8.74 -16.71
C GLU A 268 -21.36 -8.11 -15.75
N LYS A 269 -21.05 -8.74 -14.63
CA LYS A 269 -20.09 -8.24 -13.63
C LYS A 269 -18.67 -8.26 -14.20
N ILE A 270 -17.87 -7.26 -13.85
CA ILE A 270 -16.49 -7.12 -14.28
C ILE A 270 -15.58 -7.36 -13.07
N LEU A 271 -14.84 -8.48 -13.10
CA LEU A 271 -13.76 -8.74 -12.13
C LEU A 271 -12.46 -8.15 -12.68
N ILE A 272 -11.85 -7.24 -11.94
CA ILE A 272 -10.65 -6.54 -12.39
C ILE A 272 -9.57 -6.55 -11.32
N GLY A 273 -8.32 -6.82 -11.72
CA GLY A 273 -7.17 -6.73 -10.83
C GLY A 273 -6.70 -5.30 -10.61
N CYS A 274 -6.01 -5.08 -9.50
CA CYS A 274 -5.30 -3.84 -9.23
C CYS A 274 -3.86 -4.14 -8.82
N GLU A 275 -2.93 -3.74 -9.66
CA GLU A 275 -1.50 -3.91 -9.43
C GLU A 275 -0.76 -2.66 -9.92
N SER A 276 0.01 -2.05 -9.04
CA SER A 276 0.69 -0.78 -9.34
C SER A 276 1.72 -0.90 -10.47
N THR A 277 2.39 -2.04 -10.58
CA THR A 277 3.42 -2.28 -11.59
C THR A 277 2.87 -2.52 -12.99
N GLY A 278 1.59 -2.90 -13.10
CA GLY A 278 0.89 -3.12 -14.37
C GLY A 278 0.29 -1.86 -15.00
N VAL A 279 0.29 -0.73 -14.28
CA VAL A 279 -0.28 0.52 -14.77
C VAL A 279 0.68 1.19 -15.77
N PRO A 280 0.19 1.77 -16.87
CA PRO A 280 1.03 2.55 -17.77
C PRO A 280 1.87 3.59 -17.02
N PRO A 281 3.16 3.76 -17.35
CA PRO A 281 4.11 4.59 -16.60
C PRO A 281 3.66 6.04 -16.38
N ASN A 282 2.91 6.59 -17.30
CA ASN A 282 2.43 7.97 -17.26
C ASN A 282 1.34 8.27 -16.22
N ARG A 283 0.70 7.24 -15.64
CA ARG A 283 -0.38 7.46 -14.64
C ARG A 283 0.11 7.45 -13.18
N HIS A 284 1.20 6.76 -12.88
CA HIS A 284 1.73 6.68 -11.51
C HIS A 284 2.20 8.04 -10.95
N PRO A 285 2.99 8.85 -11.68
CA PRO A 285 3.44 10.14 -11.17
C PRO A 285 2.29 11.08 -10.82
N GLU A 286 1.23 11.10 -11.64
CA GLU A 286 0.03 11.92 -11.36
C GLU A 286 -0.68 11.49 -10.09
N LYS A 287 -0.90 10.19 -9.89
CA LYS A 287 -1.54 9.66 -8.68
C LYS A 287 -0.70 9.95 -7.42
N ARG A 288 0.64 9.86 -7.50
CA ARG A 288 1.52 10.21 -6.38
C ARG A 288 1.48 11.70 -6.06
N ALA A 289 1.45 12.56 -7.07
CA ALA A 289 1.29 13.99 -6.87
C ALA A 289 -0.08 14.32 -6.23
N GLN A 290 -1.15 13.66 -6.67
CA GLN A 290 -2.48 13.79 -6.05
C GLN A 290 -2.49 13.26 -4.62
N ALA A 291 -1.91 12.09 -4.36
CA ALA A 291 -1.78 11.52 -3.02
C ALA A 291 -1.04 12.46 -2.06
N LEU A 292 0.06 13.05 -2.53
CA LEU A 292 0.80 14.07 -1.78
C LEU A 292 -0.10 15.26 -1.40
N GLN A 293 -0.90 15.79 -2.35
CA GLN A 293 -1.82 16.88 -2.06
C GLN A 293 -2.87 16.53 -1.00
N HIS A 294 -3.39 15.29 -1.01
CA HIS A 294 -4.34 14.84 0.01
C HIS A 294 -3.69 14.73 1.40
N ILE A 295 -2.44 14.24 1.46
CA ILE A 295 -1.68 14.18 2.72
C ILE A 295 -1.38 15.60 3.23
N MET A 296 -0.91 16.51 2.38
CA MET A 296 -0.66 17.90 2.76
C MET A 296 -1.92 18.60 3.31
N ARG A 297 -3.09 18.27 2.80
CA ARG A 297 -4.38 18.80 3.28
C ARG A 297 -4.95 18.07 4.48
N LYS A 298 -4.22 17.12 5.06
CA LYS A 298 -4.64 16.30 6.21
C LYS A 298 -6.03 15.64 6.01
N ARG A 299 -6.28 15.15 4.81
CA ARG A 299 -7.56 14.52 4.46
C ARG A 299 -7.68 13.06 4.89
N ILE A 300 -6.60 12.48 5.40
CA ILE A 300 -6.55 11.11 5.94
C ILE A 300 -5.89 11.20 7.32
N PRO A 301 -6.51 10.64 8.37
CA PRO A 301 -5.97 10.60 9.72
C PRO A 301 -4.89 9.50 9.84
N LEU A 302 -3.73 9.69 9.19
CA LEU A 302 -2.66 8.70 9.11
C LEU A 302 -2.10 8.32 10.48
N GLU A 303 -2.10 9.27 11.43
CA GLU A 303 -1.65 9.06 12.81
C GLU A 303 -2.43 7.93 13.52
N LYS A 304 -3.66 7.63 13.09
CA LYS A 304 -4.50 6.56 13.67
C LYS A 304 -4.13 5.16 13.19
N ILE A 305 -3.41 5.07 12.07
CA ILE A 305 -3.01 3.78 11.48
C ILE A 305 -1.50 3.56 11.49
N MET A 306 -0.73 4.57 11.84
CA MET A 306 0.72 4.57 11.82
C MET A 306 1.29 4.38 13.23
N THR A 307 2.14 3.37 13.43
CA THR A 307 2.94 3.19 14.65
C THR A 307 4.40 3.39 14.29
N ILE A 308 5.04 4.41 14.90
CA ILE A 308 6.46 4.70 14.65
C ILE A 308 7.31 3.82 15.58
N MET A 309 8.28 3.12 15.01
CA MET A 309 9.16 2.19 15.71
C MET A 309 10.61 2.36 15.21
N PRO A 310 11.63 2.07 16.03
CA PRO A 310 13.00 2.03 15.55
C PRO A 310 13.21 0.82 14.62
N LEU A 311 14.16 0.92 13.69
CA LEU A 311 14.51 -0.18 12.77
C LEU A 311 14.92 -1.46 13.53
N THR A 312 15.50 -1.32 14.71
CA THR A 312 15.87 -2.45 15.59
C THR A 312 14.67 -3.34 15.96
N ASP A 313 13.48 -2.80 15.95
CA ASP A 313 12.24 -3.49 16.33
C ASP A 313 11.47 -4.09 15.14
N ILE A 314 12.11 -4.23 13.97
CA ILE A 314 11.44 -4.68 12.73
C ILE A 314 10.71 -6.01 12.88
N VAL A 315 11.31 -7.01 13.51
CA VAL A 315 10.68 -8.34 13.72
C VAL A 315 9.47 -8.19 14.64
N LYS A 316 9.59 -7.40 15.72
CA LYS A 316 8.49 -7.08 16.62
C LYS A 316 7.35 -6.37 15.87
N ALA A 317 7.68 -5.43 14.96
CA ALA A 317 6.69 -4.76 14.14
C ALA A 317 5.91 -5.76 13.26
N TYR A 318 6.59 -6.71 12.63
CA TYR A 318 5.94 -7.77 11.84
C TYR A 318 4.97 -8.60 12.70
N GLU A 319 5.42 -9.05 13.87
CA GLU A 319 4.57 -9.82 14.79
C GLU A 319 3.34 -9.02 15.27
N MET A 320 3.52 -7.74 15.61
CA MET A 320 2.42 -6.89 16.06
C MET A 320 1.38 -6.68 14.95
N ILE A 321 1.81 -6.52 13.69
CA ILE A 321 0.91 -6.41 12.53
C ILE A 321 0.15 -7.73 12.30
N GLU A 322 0.84 -8.88 12.33
CA GLU A 322 0.22 -10.20 12.17
C GLU A 322 -0.79 -10.52 13.27
N LYS A 323 -0.46 -10.15 14.51
CA LYS A 323 -1.37 -10.27 15.68
C LYS A 323 -2.46 -9.19 15.71
N GLN A 324 -2.53 -8.32 14.70
CA GLN A 324 -3.50 -7.21 14.59
C GLN A 324 -3.47 -6.22 15.76
N GLN A 325 -2.34 -6.09 16.43
CA GLN A 325 -2.14 -5.14 17.54
C GLN A 325 -1.88 -3.72 17.03
N ILE A 326 -1.35 -3.58 15.81
CA ILE A 326 -1.17 -2.32 15.09
C ILE A 326 -1.61 -2.47 13.64
N HIS A 327 -1.95 -1.36 12.97
CA HIS A 327 -2.36 -1.38 11.56
C HIS A 327 -1.17 -1.47 10.62
N THR A 328 -0.16 -0.66 10.83
CA THR A 328 1.14 -0.73 10.14
C THR A 328 2.22 -0.04 10.98
N ALA A 329 3.47 -0.37 10.73
CA ALA A 329 4.62 0.26 11.36
C ALA A 329 5.38 1.12 10.36
N VAL A 330 5.87 2.27 10.83
CA VAL A 330 6.86 3.10 10.15
C VAL A 330 8.16 3.00 10.92
N LEU A 331 9.17 2.41 10.30
CA LEU A 331 10.49 2.16 10.89
C LEU A 331 11.39 3.36 10.65
N LYS A 332 12.14 3.75 11.70
CA LYS A 332 13.17 4.79 11.64
C LYS A 332 14.53 4.13 11.76
N PRO A 333 15.36 4.19 10.72
CA PRO A 333 16.73 3.69 10.74
C PRO A 333 17.64 4.42 11.73
#